data_59a19f4841b9662bc3a10e28c461a50f
#
_entry.id   59a19f4841b9662bc3a10e28c461a50f
#
_cell.length_a   1.000
_cell.length_b   1.000
_cell.length_c   1.000
_cell.angle_alpha   90.00
_cell.angle_beta   90.00
_cell.angle_gamma   90.00
#
_symmetry.space_group_name_H-M   'P 1'
#
loop_
_entity.id
_entity.type
_entity.pdbx_description
1 polymer ?
#
loop_
_entity_poly.entity_id
_entity_poly.type
_entity_poly.pdbx_seq_one_letter_code
_entity_poly.pdbx_strand_id
1 'polypeptide(L)'
;MHDNQSFTKEIPTRLEAEELLREAETHNVGLWGNHSRNVAFCSERIAKSCGMDGDKAYVLGLLHDIGRKFGVRHLGHVYDGYKYMLELGYTQVAKICLTHSFCIQDLSVYIGEFDITDAELLELKSALNSVEYDDYDRLIQLCDALGAANGIVDIERRMQDVKNRYGFYPQNKWDKNIELKRYFEAIAKQDIYDIVRTQ
;
A
#
# COMPACT_ATOMS: atom_id res chain seq x y z
N MET A 1 20.26 0.70 36.50
CA MET A 1 20.41 0.42 35.07
C MET A 1 19.08 -0.16 34.64
N HIS A 2 18.20 0.66 34.05
CA HIS A 2 16.96 0.17 33.47
C HIS A 2 17.26 -0.13 32.01
N ASP A 3 17.27 -1.41 31.65
CA ASP A 3 17.29 -1.86 30.28
C ASP A 3 16.01 -1.38 29.60
N ASN A 4 16.13 -0.30 28.87
CA ASN A 4 15.11 0.18 27.96
C ASN A 4 15.22 -0.67 26.67
N GLN A 5 14.80 -1.95 26.72
CA GLN A 5 14.52 -2.72 25.53
C GLN A 5 13.31 -2.04 24.85
N SER A 6 13.60 -1.14 23.94
CA SER A 6 12.65 -0.67 22.96
C SER A 6 12.20 -1.91 22.16
N PHE A 7 11.09 -2.52 22.57
CA PHE A 7 10.38 -3.47 21.72
C PHE A 7 9.90 -2.68 20.50
N THR A 8 10.63 -2.77 19.40
CA THR A 8 10.17 -2.30 18.11
C THR A 8 8.97 -3.16 17.73
N LYS A 9 7.78 -2.60 17.92
CA LYS A 9 6.52 -3.23 17.51
C LYS A 9 6.42 -3.05 16.00
N GLU A 10 6.77 -4.08 15.24
CA GLU A 10 6.89 -3.99 13.77
C GLU A 10 5.62 -3.54 13.04
N ILE A 11 4.45 -3.82 13.63
CA ILE A 11 3.13 -3.37 13.17
C ILE A 11 2.29 -2.91 14.38
N PRO A 12 1.40 -1.91 14.24
CA PRO A 12 0.41 -1.57 15.26
C PRO A 12 -0.66 -2.67 15.38
N THR A 13 -1.39 -2.68 16.47
CA THR A 13 -2.66 -3.42 16.55
C THR A 13 -3.68 -2.81 15.59
N ARG A 14 -4.72 -3.56 15.24
CA ARG A 14 -5.82 -3.07 14.39
C ARG A 14 -6.45 -1.80 14.96
N LEU A 15 -6.67 -1.73 16.27
CA LEU A 15 -7.23 -0.55 16.93
C LEU A 15 -6.30 0.67 16.80
N GLU A 16 -5.02 0.51 17.07
CA GLU A 16 -4.02 1.58 16.89
C GLU A 16 -3.94 2.04 15.43
N ALA A 17 -4.02 1.12 14.46
CA ALA A 17 -4.02 1.46 13.05
C ALA A 17 -5.24 2.28 12.63
N GLU A 18 -6.44 1.92 13.13
CA GLU A 18 -7.67 2.67 12.91
C GLU A 18 -7.61 4.07 13.52
N GLU A 19 -6.99 4.21 14.69
CA GLU A 19 -6.78 5.50 15.34
C GLU A 19 -5.79 6.37 14.58
N LEU A 20 -4.68 5.78 14.09
CA LEU A 20 -3.70 6.47 13.26
C LEU A 20 -4.33 7.00 11.97
N LEU A 21 -5.13 6.17 11.28
CA LEU A 21 -5.82 6.61 10.06
C LEU A 21 -6.81 7.74 10.36
N ARG A 22 -7.64 7.59 11.42
CA ARG A 22 -8.65 8.60 11.79
C ARG A 22 -7.99 9.94 12.15
N GLU A 23 -6.90 9.90 12.89
CA GLU A 23 -6.12 11.10 13.20
C GLU A 23 -5.55 11.73 11.94
N ALA A 24 -4.96 10.94 11.05
CA ALA A 24 -4.39 11.40 9.79
C ALA A 24 -5.42 12.07 8.88
N GLU A 25 -6.65 11.56 8.82
CA GLU A 25 -7.75 12.15 8.05
C GLU A 25 -8.14 13.56 8.56
N THR A 26 -7.89 13.88 9.83
CA THR A 26 -8.14 15.24 10.35
C THR A 26 -7.14 16.27 9.83
N HIS A 27 -5.94 15.84 9.43
CA HIS A 27 -4.89 16.71 8.91
C HIS A 27 -5.04 16.96 7.41
N ASN A 28 -5.53 15.98 6.66
CA ASN A 28 -5.77 16.11 5.23
C ASN A 28 -7.08 15.40 4.86
N VAL A 29 -8.16 16.17 4.86
CA VAL A 29 -9.51 15.66 4.56
C VAL A 29 -9.62 15.29 3.09
N GLY A 30 -10.09 14.05 2.79
CA GLY A 30 -10.25 13.59 1.41
C GLY A 30 -10.77 12.16 1.30
N LEU A 31 -10.89 11.69 0.07
CA LEU A 31 -11.39 10.33 -0.21
C LEU A 31 -10.34 9.23 -0.01
N TRP A 32 -9.11 9.60 0.30
CA TRP A 32 -8.00 8.66 0.44
C TRP A 32 -8.19 7.70 1.64
N GLY A 33 -8.80 8.17 2.73
CA GLY A 33 -9.12 7.30 3.87
C GLY A 33 -10.12 6.19 3.50
N ASN A 34 -11.12 6.50 2.66
CA ASN A 34 -12.04 5.48 2.14
C ASN A 34 -11.32 4.49 1.23
N HIS A 35 -10.40 4.97 0.38
CA HIS A 35 -9.53 4.10 -0.42
C HIS A 35 -8.72 3.15 0.48
N SER A 36 -8.07 3.68 1.52
CA SER A 36 -7.27 2.89 2.48
C SER A 36 -8.12 1.81 3.18
N ARG A 37 -9.36 2.11 3.57
CA ARG A 37 -10.28 1.12 4.15
C ARG A 37 -10.67 0.03 3.16
N ASN A 38 -10.89 0.37 1.90
CA ASN A 38 -11.19 -0.59 0.84
C ASN A 38 -9.98 -1.49 0.55
N VAL A 39 -8.77 -0.93 0.54
CA VAL A 39 -7.52 -1.70 0.41
C VAL A 39 -7.35 -2.65 1.60
N ALA A 40 -7.56 -2.17 2.83
CA ALA A 40 -7.51 -3.00 4.04
C ALA A 40 -8.49 -4.18 3.99
N PHE A 41 -9.75 -3.90 3.64
CA PHE A 41 -10.78 -4.93 3.49
C PHE A 41 -10.40 -5.98 2.43
N CYS A 42 -9.95 -5.52 1.26
CA CYS A 42 -9.50 -6.38 0.18
C CYS A 42 -8.34 -7.27 0.61
N SER A 43 -7.33 -6.68 1.25
CA SER A 43 -6.13 -7.37 1.72
C SER A 43 -6.43 -8.42 2.76
N GLU A 44 -7.28 -8.11 3.75
CA GLU A 44 -7.71 -9.06 4.78
C GLU A 44 -8.35 -10.30 4.17
N ARG A 45 -9.27 -10.11 3.22
CA ARG A 45 -10.03 -11.22 2.63
C ARG A 45 -9.16 -12.10 1.76
N ILE A 46 -8.34 -11.51 0.89
CA ILE A 46 -7.43 -12.28 0.04
C ILE A 46 -6.38 -13.00 0.89
N ALA A 47 -5.80 -12.32 1.90
CA ALA A 47 -4.86 -12.95 2.83
C ALA A 47 -5.45 -14.20 3.48
N LYS A 48 -6.67 -14.11 4.05
CA LYS A 48 -7.36 -15.26 4.67
C LYS A 48 -7.59 -16.37 3.68
N SER A 49 -7.99 -16.09 2.44
CA SER A 49 -8.20 -17.10 1.40
C SER A 49 -6.89 -17.77 0.95
N CYS A 50 -5.76 -17.07 1.12
CA CYS A 50 -4.42 -17.58 0.82
C CYS A 50 -3.70 -18.21 2.03
N GLY A 51 -4.36 -18.34 3.19
CA GLY A 51 -3.76 -18.88 4.41
C GLY A 51 -2.75 -17.93 5.10
N MET A 52 -2.79 -16.65 4.76
CA MET A 52 -1.97 -15.60 5.38
C MET A 52 -2.70 -14.97 6.58
N ASP A 53 -1.97 -14.24 7.42
CA ASP A 53 -2.55 -13.47 8.52
C ASP A 53 -3.37 -12.29 7.99
N GLY A 54 -4.69 -12.40 8.11
CA GLY A 54 -5.64 -11.39 7.63
C GLY A 54 -5.59 -10.10 8.45
N ASP A 55 -5.38 -10.17 9.77
CA ASP A 55 -5.31 -8.97 10.61
C ASP A 55 -4.05 -8.16 10.29
N LYS A 56 -2.92 -8.83 10.09
CA LYS A 56 -1.71 -8.19 9.57
C LYS A 56 -1.95 -7.54 8.21
N ALA A 57 -2.54 -8.25 7.26
CA ALA A 57 -2.85 -7.73 5.93
C ALA A 57 -3.78 -6.51 6.00
N TYR A 58 -4.80 -6.55 6.88
CA TYR A 58 -5.69 -5.42 7.12
C TYR A 58 -4.92 -4.17 7.56
N VAL A 59 -4.09 -4.29 8.59
CA VAL A 59 -3.31 -3.17 9.14
C VAL A 59 -2.36 -2.57 8.09
N LEU A 60 -1.66 -3.42 7.34
CA LEU A 60 -0.75 -3.01 6.27
C LEU A 60 -1.51 -2.28 5.15
N GLY A 61 -2.66 -2.81 4.73
CA GLY A 61 -3.52 -2.17 3.73
C GLY A 61 -4.14 -0.87 4.22
N LEU A 62 -4.52 -0.78 5.50
CA LEU A 62 -5.11 0.43 6.07
C LEU A 62 -4.13 1.60 6.10
N LEU A 63 -2.86 1.32 6.34
CA LEU A 63 -1.83 2.34 6.54
C LEU A 63 -0.89 2.55 5.35
N HIS A 64 -1.09 1.84 4.21
CA HIS A 64 -0.18 1.94 3.06
C HIS A 64 -0.03 3.39 2.53
N ASP A 65 -1.10 4.17 2.60
CA ASP A 65 -1.21 5.54 2.09
C ASP A 65 -1.17 6.60 3.22
N ILE A 66 -0.71 6.23 4.44
CA ILE A 66 -0.75 7.11 5.61
C ILE A 66 0.04 8.43 5.44
N GLY A 67 1.02 8.46 4.53
CA GLY A 67 1.76 9.67 4.19
C GLY A 67 0.90 10.77 3.58
N ARG A 68 -0.30 10.48 3.11
CA ARG A 68 -1.29 11.50 2.68
C ARG A 68 -1.76 12.39 3.81
N LYS A 69 -1.51 12.04 5.07
CA LYS A 69 -1.65 12.92 6.23
C LYS A 69 -0.96 14.27 6.02
N PHE A 70 0.17 14.28 5.33
CA PHE A 70 1.00 15.48 5.15
C PHE A 70 0.59 16.35 3.95
N GLY A 71 -0.52 16.03 3.28
CA GLY A 71 -1.10 16.84 2.22
C GLY A 71 -1.33 16.08 0.90
N VAL A 72 -1.74 16.84 -0.11
CA VAL A 72 -1.96 16.33 -1.47
C VAL A 72 -0.61 16.28 -2.17
N ARG A 73 0.06 15.13 -2.11
CA ARG A 73 1.36 14.89 -2.71
C ARG A 73 1.32 13.66 -3.60
N HIS A 74 2.19 13.65 -4.63
CA HIS A 74 2.39 12.51 -5.52
C HIS A 74 3.41 11.53 -4.91
N LEU A 75 4.66 11.51 -5.39
CA LEU A 75 5.69 10.63 -4.81
C LEU A 75 5.97 10.95 -3.34
N GLY A 76 5.74 12.20 -2.95
CA GLY A 76 5.92 12.66 -1.57
C GLY A 76 5.13 11.85 -0.54
N HIS A 77 3.90 11.38 -0.85
CA HIS A 77 3.15 10.57 0.12
C HIS A 77 3.82 9.23 0.43
N VAL A 78 4.53 8.64 -0.54
CA VAL A 78 5.32 7.41 -0.35
C VAL A 78 6.46 7.66 0.62
N TYR A 79 7.24 8.71 0.37
CA TYR A 79 8.38 9.09 1.20
C TYR A 79 7.93 9.48 2.63
N ASP A 80 6.92 10.33 2.73
CA ASP A 80 6.38 10.81 4.01
C ASP A 80 5.84 9.66 4.86
N GLY A 81 5.07 8.74 4.25
CA GLY A 81 4.54 7.56 4.93
C GLY A 81 5.66 6.63 5.42
N TYR A 82 6.64 6.37 4.58
CA TYR A 82 7.82 5.59 4.93
C TYR A 82 8.55 6.17 6.14
N LYS A 83 8.87 7.45 6.13
CA LYS A 83 9.58 8.14 7.22
C LYS A 83 8.73 8.17 8.49
N TYR A 84 7.45 8.53 8.38
CA TYR A 84 6.55 8.62 9.53
C TYR A 84 6.40 7.28 10.26
N MET A 85 6.23 6.19 9.52
CA MET A 85 6.10 4.87 10.14
C MET A 85 7.41 4.36 10.75
N LEU A 86 8.58 4.72 10.18
CA LEU A 86 9.88 4.45 10.80
C LEU A 86 10.04 5.21 12.14
N GLU A 87 9.65 6.47 12.18
CA GLU A 87 9.71 7.30 13.41
C GLU A 87 8.84 6.72 14.53
N LEU A 88 7.68 6.14 14.18
CA LEU A 88 6.81 5.44 15.13
C LEU A 88 7.29 4.03 15.50
N GLY A 89 8.33 3.51 14.83
CA GLY A 89 8.88 2.17 15.05
C GLY A 89 8.11 1.05 14.35
N TYR A 90 7.13 1.35 13.48
CA TYR A 90 6.34 0.38 12.73
C TYR A 90 7.01 -0.01 11.41
N THR A 91 8.11 -0.75 11.50
CA THR A 91 9.01 -1.03 10.37
C THR A 91 8.36 -1.77 9.21
N GLN A 92 7.41 -2.68 9.47
CA GLN A 92 6.70 -3.38 8.41
C GLN A 92 5.69 -2.47 7.69
N VAL A 93 5.03 -1.56 8.41
CA VAL A 93 4.15 -0.57 7.78
C VAL A 93 4.98 0.42 6.96
N ALA A 94 6.14 0.86 7.48
CA ALA A 94 7.07 1.71 6.74
C ALA A 94 7.49 1.05 5.42
N LYS A 95 7.83 -0.25 5.44
CA LYS A 95 8.14 -1.02 4.23
C LYS A 95 6.98 -0.99 3.23
N ILE A 96 5.74 -1.18 3.68
CA ILE A 96 4.57 -1.13 2.80
C ILE A 96 4.35 0.28 2.24
N CYS A 97 4.49 1.34 3.05
CA CYS A 97 4.43 2.71 2.54
C CYS A 97 5.45 2.95 1.42
N LEU A 98 6.67 2.39 1.56
CA LEU A 98 7.73 2.47 0.56
C LEU A 98 7.40 1.69 -0.72
N THR A 99 6.79 0.50 -0.60
CA THR A 99 6.73 -0.49 -1.70
C THR A 99 5.40 -0.53 -2.44
N HIS A 100 4.29 -0.04 -1.84
CA HIS A 100 2.94 -0.22 -2.40
C HIS A 100 2.77 0.31 -3.83
N SER A 101 3.41 1.43 -4.15
CA SER A 101 3.33 2.05 -5.48
C SER A 101 4.27 1.41 -6.53
N PHE A 102 5.14 0.47 -6.13
CA PHE A 102 6.21 -0.10 -6.95
C PHE A 102 6.09 -1.62 -7.05
N CYS A 103 5.12 -2.13 -7.80
CA CYS A 103 5.03 -3.57 -8.09
C CYS A 103 6.25 -4.12 -8.88
N ILE A 104 7.04 -3.22 -9.46
CA ILE A 104 8.41 -3.42 -9.95
C ILE A 104 9.29 -2.46 -9.16
N GLN A 105 10.42 -2.93 -8.62
CA GLN A 105 11.35 -2.13 -7.81
C GLN A 105 12.15 -1.13 -8.67
N ASP A 106 11.43 -0.25 -9.37
CA ASP A 106 12.00 0.77 -10.24
C ASP A 106 11.16 2.05 -10.14
N LEU A 107 11.79 3.17 -9.83
CA LEU A 107 11.14 4.47 -9.77
C LEU A 107 10.54 4.89 -11.12
N SER A 108 11.06 4.39 -12.24
CA SER A 108 10.56 4.72 -13.58
C SER A 108 9.13 4.23 -13.84
N VAL A 109 8.60 3.27 -13.04
CA VAL A 109 7.21 2.80 -13.16
C VAL A 109 6.23 3.60 -12.34
N TYR A 110 6.70 4.61 -11.58
CA TYR A 110 5.82 5.48 -10.82
C TYR A 110 4.96 6.33 -11.75
N ILE A 111 3.68 6.50 -11.40
CA ILE A 111 2.72 7.31 -12.15
C ILE A 111 2.31 8.49 -11.29
N GLY A 112 2.83 9.66 -11.62
CA GLY A 112 2.64 10.91 -10.88
C GLY A 112 3.88 11.78 -10.92
N GLU A 113 3.84 12.89 -10.22
CA GLU A 113 4.95 13.83 -10.15
C GLU A 113 5.97 13.38 -9.10
N PHE A 114 7.25 13.71 -9.34
CA PHE A 114 8.34 13.51 -8.39
C PHE A 114 8.47 14.80 -7.55
N ASP A 115 7.53 14.99 -6.62
CA ASP A 115 7.36 16.19 -5.80
C ASP A 115 8.14 16.13 -4.47
N ILE A 116 9.33 15.55 -4.52
CA ILE A 116 10.30 15.45 -3.43
C ILE A 116 11.64 16.02 -3.86
N THR A 117 12.51 16.35 -2.90
CA THR A 117 13.85 16.85 -3.18
C THR A 117 14.77 15.75 -3.74
N ASP A 118 15.86 16.16 -4.40
CA ASP A 118 16.87 15.21 -4.92
C ASP A 118 17.46 14.33 -3.80
N ALA A 119 17.64 14.87 -2.59
CA ALA A 119 18.13 14.11 -1.45
C ALA A 119 17.13 13.05 -0.99
N GLU A 120 15.84 13.40 -0.87
CA GLU A 120 14.75 12.47 -0.55
C GLU A 120 14.58 11.39 -1.63
N LEU A 121 14.73 11.78 -2.90
CA LEU A 121 14.67 10.84 -4.02
C LEU A 121 15.80 9.81 -3.97
N LEU A 122 17.02 10.24 -3.64
CA LEU A 122 18.16 9.33 -3.47
C LEU A 122 17.96 8.38 -2.29
N GLU A 123 17.46 8.89 -1.17
CA GLU A 123 17.13 8.08 0.02
C GLU A 123 16.04 7.05 -0.32
N LEU A 124 14.94 7.48 -0.94
CA LEU A 124 13.82 6.62 -1.36
C LEU A 124 14.31 5.52 -2.30
N LYS A 125 15.12 5.87 -3.31
CA LYS A 125 15.69 4.92 -4.26
C LYS A 125 16.60 3.90 -3.57
N SER A 126 17.45 4.34 -2.65
CA SER A 126 18.33 3.45 -1.88
C SER A 126 17.52 2.50 -1.02
N ALA A 127 16.51 3.00 -0.30
CA ALA A 127 15.62 2.20 0.51
C ALA A 127 14.85 1.17 -0.35
N LEU A 128 14.25 1.61 -1.47
CA LEU A 128 13.50 0.73 -2.36
C LEU A 128 14.37 -0.39 -2.93
N ASN A 129 15.62 -0.11 -3.30
CA ASN A 129 16.54 -1.12 -3.83
C ASN A 129 17.06 -2.11 -2.78
N SER A 130 16.98 -1.76 -1.49
CA SER A 130 17.49 -2.60 -0.39
C SER A 130 16.46 -3.56 0.20
N VAL A 131 15.16 -3.34 -0.05
CA VAL A 131 14.11 -4.19 0.52
C VAL A 131 13.88 -5.44 -0.33
N GLU A 132 13.60 -6.55 0.34
CA GLU A 132 13.10 -7.77 -0.32
C GLU A 132 11.57 -7.81 -0.21
N TYR A 133 10.89 -8.00 -1.35
CA TYR A 133 9.43 -8.13 -1.39
C TYR A 133 8.99 -9.49 -0.89
N ASP A 134 8.10 -9.50 0.08
CA ASP A 134 7.36 -10.68 0.50
C ASP A 134 5.93 -10.69 -0.08
N ASP A 135 5.12 -11.65 0.35
CA ASP A 135 3.74 -11.76 -0.14
C ASP A 135 2.82 -10.65 0.40
N TYR A 136 3.17 -9.99 1.51
CA TYR A 136 2.42 -8.83 1.96
C TYR A 136 2.67 -7.60 1.07
N ASP A 137 3.90 -7.36 0.61
CA ASP A 137 4.17 -6.30 -0.38
C ASP A 137 3.34 -6.51 -1.64
N ARG A 138 3.41 -7.74 -2.21
CA ARG A 138 2.67 -8.12 -3.42
C ARG A 138 1.16 -8.00 -3.24
N LEU A 139 0.66 -8.41 -2.08
CA LEU A 139 -0.77 -8.34 -1.75
C LEU A 139 -1.26 -6.90 -1.67
N ILE A 140 -0.52 -6.01 -0.98
CA ILE A 140 -0.93 -4.61 -0.86
C ILE A 140 -0.83 -3.90 -2.22
N GLN A 141 0.19 -4.17 -3.02
CA GLN A 141 0.31 -3.66 -4.40
C GLN A 141 -0.90 -4.07 -5.26
N LEU A 142 -1.34 -5.33 -5.16
CA LEU A 142 -2.56 -5.79 -5.84
C LEU A 142 -3.80 -5.07 -5.31
N CYS A 143 -3.98 -5.02 -4.00
CA CYS A 143 -5.18 -4.45 -3.38
C CYS A 143 -5.28 -2.93 -3.62
N ASP A 144 -4.16 -2.21 -3.66
CA ASP A 144 -4.11 -0.80 -4.07
C ASP A 144 -4.59 -0.62 -5.52
N ALA A 145 -4.17 -1.52 -6.42
CA ALA A 145 -4.63 -1.52 -7.81
C ALA A 145 -6.12 -1.92 -7.98
N LEU A 146 -6.73 -2.56 -6.99
CA LEU A 146 -8.16 -2.92 -6.96
C LEU A 146 -9.00 -1.88 -6.21
N GLY A 147 -8.43 -1.21 -5.22
CA GLY A 147 -9.12 -0.28 -4.34
C GLY A 147 -9.45 1.05 -5.03
N ALA A 148 -10.70 1.48 -4.89
CA ALA A 148 -11.12 2.85 -5.18
C ALA A 148 -11.79 3.44 -3.95
N ALA A 149 -12.00 4.75 -3.89
CA ALA A 149 -12.66 5.39 -2.75
C ALA A 149 -14.10 4.91 -2.52
N ASN A 150 -14.76 4.42 -3.58
CA ASN A 150 -16.14 3.93 -3.58
C ASN A 150 -16.27 2.41 -3.62
N GLY A 151 -15.19 1.66 -3.35
CA GLY A 151 -15.21 0.19 -3.29
C GLY A 151 -14.12 -0.48 -4.13
N ILE A 152 -14.24 -1.80 -4.28
CA ILE A 152 -13.33 -2.60 -5.11
C ILE A 152 -13.82 -2.56 -6.56
N VAL A 153 -12.89 -2.34 -7.48
CA VAL A 153 -13.16 -2.23 -8.92
C VAL A 153 -12.36 -3.26 -9.70
N ASP A 154 -12.79 -3.49 -10.94
CA ASP A 154 -12.02 -4.31 -11.88
C ASP A 154 -10.64 -3.70 -12.13
N ILE A 155 -9.58 -4.54 -12.09
CA ILE A 155 -8.19 -4.09 -12.13
C ILE A 155 -7.84 -3.42 -13.45
N GLU A 156 -8.31 -3.96 -14.58
CA GLU A 156 -8.02 -3.37 -15.91
C GLU A 156 -8.75 -2.05 -16.07
N ARG A 157 -10.01 -1.99 -15.60
CA ARG A 157 -10.77 -0.75 -15.56
C ARG A 157 -10.09 0.31 -14.71
N ARG A 158 -9.56 -0.08 -13.54
CA ARG A 158 -8.82 0.84 -12.66
C ARG A 158 -7.54 1.36 -13.31
N MET A 159 -6.75 0.47 -13.91
CA MET A 159 -5.53 0.85 -14.62
C MET A 159 -5.82 1.75 -15.83
N GLN A 160 -6.89 1.46 -16.57
CA GLN A 160 -7.33 2.31 -17.68
C GLN A 160 -7.76 3.71 -17.20
N ASP A 161 -8.45 3.81 -16.05
CA ASP A 161 -8.84 5.07 -15.44
C ASP A 161 -7.60 5.90 -15.02
N VAL A 162 -6.60 5.25 -14.42
CA VAL A 162 -5.32 5.90 -14.11
C VAL A 162 -4.62 6.37 -15.38
N LYS A 163 -4.57 5.53 -16.43
CA LYS A 163 -4.01 5.90 -17.73
C LYS A 163 -4.69 7.12 -18.33
N ASN A 164 -6.01 7.21 -18.21
CA ASN A 164 -6.78 8.36 -18.74
C ASN A 164 -6.46 9.65 -17.96
N ARG A 165 -6.26 9.57 -16.65
CA ARG A 165 -5.94 10.73 -15.80
C ARG A 165 -4.53 11.27 -16.01
N TYR A 166 -3.55 10.39 -16.19
CA TYR A 166 -2.12 10.73 -16.27
C TYR A 166 -1.58 10.71 -17.71
N GLY A 167 -2.39 10.28 -18.68
CA GLY A 167 -2.00 10.19 -20.10
C GLY A 167 -1.16 8.96 -20.46
N PHE A 168 -0.66 8.21 -19.48
CA PHE A 168 0.12 6.99 -19.70
C PHE A 168 -0.04 5.98 -18.55
N TYR A 169 0.28 4.74 -18.83
CA TYR A 169 0.46 3.67 -17.85
C TYR A 169 1.56 2.73 -18.38
N PRO A 170 2.68 2.53 -17.68
CA PRO A 170 3.76 1.66 -18.14
C PRO A 170 3.26 0.23 -18.40
N GLN A 171 3.58 -0.34 -19.57
CA GLN A 171 3.08 -1.66 -19.95
C GLN A 171 3.58 -2.75 -19.00
N ASN A 172 4.86 -2.69 -18.59
CA ASN A 172 5.43 -3.63 -17.64
C ASN A 172 4.74 -3.59 -16.26
N LYS A 173 4.32 -2.39 -15.80
CA LYS A 173 3.51 -2.23 -14.57
C LYS A 173 2.11 -2.83 -14.74
N TRP A 174 1.50 -2.64 -15.92
CA TRP A 174 0.21 -3.24 -16.25
C TRP A 174 0.29 -4.76 -16.17
N ASP A 175 1.25 -5.35 -16.90
CA ASP A 175 1.45 -6.79 -16.96
C ASP A 175 1.75 -7.37 -15.58
N LYS A 176 2.55 -6.66 -14.76
CA LYS A 176 2.86 -7.07 -13.38
C LYS A 176 1.63 -7.07 -12.47
N ASN A 177 0.74 -6.11 -12.57
CA ASN A 177 -0.50 -6.10 -11.80
C ASN A 177 -1.42 -7.28 -12.18
N ILE A 178 -1.49 -7.64 -13.45
CA ILE A 178 -2.23 -8.84 -13.91
C ILE A 178 -1.55 -10.12 -13.41
N GLU A 179 -0.22 -10.17 -13.39
CA GLU A 179 0.55 -11.29 -12.82
C GLU A 179 0.26 -11.46 -11.33
N LEU A 180 0.26 -10.37 -10.55
CA LEU A 180 -0.06 -10.39 -9.12
C LEU A 180 -1.48 -10.90 -8.86
N LYS A 181 -2.46 -10.46 -9.65
CA LYS A 181 -3.82 -10.98 -9.56
C LYS A 181 -3.84 -12.49 -9.75
N ARG A 182 -3.25 -13.00 -10.83
CA ARG A 182 -3.19 -14.44 -11.11
C ARG A 182 -2.43 -15.23 -10.05
N TYR A 183 -1.39 -14.63 -9.47
CA TYR A 183 -0.60 -15.23 -8.39
C TYR A 183 -1.47 -15.54 -7.17
N PHE A 184 -2.25 -14.57 -6.68
CA PHE A 184 -3.12 -14.77 -5.52
C PHE A 184 -4.33 -15.63 -5.85
N GLU A 185 -4.89 -15.57 -7.05
CA GLU A 185 -5.96 -16.47 -7.51
C GLU A 185 -5.50 -17.94 -7.53
N ALA A 186 -4.26 -18.18 -7.94
CA ALA A 186 -3.68 -19.53 -7.95
C ALA A 186 -3.50 -20.09 -6.53
N ILE A 187 -3.08 -19.27 -5.56
CA ILE A 187 -2.93 -19.67 -4.16
C ILE A 187 -4.30 -19.89 -3.52
N ALA A 188 -5.22 -18.94 -3.68
CA ALA A 188 -6.57 -19.02 -3.13
C ALA A 188 -7.45 -20.09 -3.82
N LYS A 189 -7.09 -20.49 -5.03
CA LYS A 189 -7.90 -21.36 -5.92
C LYS A 189 -9.29 -20.81 -6.18
N GLN A 190 -9.41 -19.50 -6.23
CA GLN A 190 -10.66 -18.76 -6.38
C GLN A 190 -10.40 -17.43 -7.09
N ASP A 191 -11.39 -16.93 -7.82
CA ASP A 191 -11.35 -15.59 -8.41
C ASP A 191 -11.31 -14.51 -7.31
N ILE A 192 -10.44 -13.52 -7.49
CA ILE A 192 -10.24 -12.43 -6.50
C ILE A 192 -11.56 -11.67 -6.26
N TYR A 193 -12.35 -11.42 -7.30
CA TYR A 193 -13.59 -10.67 -7.14
C TYR A 193 -14.65 -11.44 -6.37
N ASP A 194 -14.66 -12.77 -6.47
CA ASP A 194 -15.54 -13.61 -5.65
C ASP A 194 -15.12 -13.57 -4.16
N ILE A 195 -13.80 -13.58 -3.89
CA ILE A 195 -13.27 -13.45 -2.54
C ILE A 195 -13.71 -12.14 -1.89
N VAL A 196 -13.59 -11.00 -2.60
CA VAL A 196 -13.86 -9.68 -2.03
C VAL A 196 -15.34 -9.28 -2.07
N ARG A 197 -16.19 -9.91 -2.87
CA ARG A 197 -17.64 -9.66 -2.93
C ARG A 197 -18.46 -10.43 -1.91
N THR A 198 -17.97 -11.56 -1.42
CA THR A 198 -18.71 -12.38 -0.42
C THR A 198 -18.83 -11.59 0.88
N GLN A 199 -20.02 -11.22 1.27
CA GLN A 199 -20.36 -10.64 2.58
C GLN A 199 -20.45 -11.73 3.65
#